data_1925ac4090db9756d712b9348e1c609f
#
_entry.id   1925ac4090db9756d712b9348e1c609f
#
_cell.length_a   1.000
_cell.length_b   1.000
_cell.length_c   1.000
_cell.angle_alpha   90.00
_cell.angle_beta   90.00
_cell.angle_gamma   90.00
#
_symmetry.space_group_name_H-M   'P 1'
#
loop_
_entity.id
_entity.type
_entity.pdbx_description
1 polymer ?
#
loop_
_entity_poly.entity_id
_entity_poly.type
_entity_poly.pdbx_seq_one_letter_code
_entity_poly.pdbx_strand_id
1 'polypeptide(L)'
;MKSRDATVLYILVAFRFVNALCVRTFFQPDEYFQALEPAWRIAFGSDSGAWLTWEWQYQLRSSLHPALFGGVYIVLHNVLKFLHASPEISAALLVAAPKATQAVFAALGDYYTWKLALQIYGNSGGIASAALWLTVSNPWQWYCSTRTFSNSIETTLTIMALYHWPWSLLRDSSGKDEDDRESFTSSTLRESLLLAAIAVVLRPTNLLVWIAILTVTVTRLTLDGRSPLTTGSLISLVVNIAFSGLSVLAVSVLADCFYFGFWTFPPHNWLHFNLSQSLSLLYGRNDWHYYISQGIPLLSTTCLPFVCIGLWKSTGLALVPGLTVSQSNAVKTLSFAVFSLVGALSTISHKEVRFIYPLLPVLHVIAAPYVYAFFTSQATTSPLAAKNSSPSKPRLRHRYVLGGCLAVNIILGGYLSSFHQRAPLSVLHFLRHEYEGIHPDSLVLGQATPSSEHTAPLAPSGNGTAIDINRHLDDMELFALFLTPCHSTPWRSHLVYPGLHARALTCEPPIHTEPGTREREEYLDEADRFYADKDAFLATEMWPQDKDARRLLPRYIVGFEGIEEDLRRFFDRQQGRGAGLGVELHRVWEGWNGFFNEDVRRRGLLVVWDTGVFSA
;
A
#
# COMPACT_ATOMS: atom_id res chain seq x y z
N MET A 1 -3.94 17.27 25.19
CA MET A 1 -4.46 17.65 23.87
C MET A 1 -5.55 18.70 24.05
N LYS A 2 -5.47 19.87 23.38
CA LYS A 2 -6.53 20.88 23.49
C LYS A 2 -7.82 20.30 22.90
N SER A 3 -8.98 20.65 23.47
CA SER A 3 -10.31 20.14 23.04
C SER A 3 -10.52 20.19 21.52
N ARG A 4 -10.08 21.27 20.86
CA ARG A 4 -10.16 21.44 19.40
C ARG A 4 -9.34 20.38 18.63
N ASP A 5 -8.16 20.04 19.10
CA ASP A 5 -7.28 19.06 18.43
C ASP A 5 -7.89 17.66 18.46
N ALA A 6 -8.49 17.29 19.61
CA ALA A 6 -9.22 16.04 19.74
C ALA A 6 -10.43 15.96 18.80
N THR A 7 -11.20 17.05 18.71
CA THR A 7 -12.36 17.11 17.80
C THR A 7 -11.96 16.92 16.33
N VAL A 8 -10.87 17.57 15.88
CA VAL A 8 -10.37 17.39 14.52
C VAL A 8 -9.98 15.94 14.27
N LEU A 9 -9.25 15.32 15.20
CA LEU A 9 -8.85 13.91 15.05
C LEU A 9 -10.06 12.98 14.96
N TYR A 10 -11.07 13.13 15.83
CA TYR A 10 -12.29 12.29 15.79
C TYR A 10 -13.04 12.44 14.46
N ILE A 11 -13.16 13.67 13.93
CA ILE A 11 -13.77 13.90 12.62
C ILE A 11 -12.98 13.20 11.51
N LEU A 12 -11.64 13.29 11.53
CA LEU A 12 -10.79 12.63 10.54
C LEU A 12 -10.88 11.11 10.65
N VAL A 13 -10.92 10.54 11.84
CA VAL A 13 -11.13 9.10 12.05
C VAL A 13 -12.45 8.68 11.43
N ALA A 14 -13.56 9.34 11.77
CA ALA A 14 -14.86 9.05 11.19
C ALA A 14 -14.86 9.16 9.65
N PHE A 15 -14.24 10.22 9.11
CA PHE A 15 -14.11 10.43 7.68
C PHE A 15 -13.32 9.29 6.98
N ARG A 16 -12.21 8.84 7.58
CA ARG A 16 -11.39 7.75 7.03
C ARG A 16 -12.03 6.38 7.18
N PHE A 17 -12.87 6.15 8.19
CA PHE A 17 -13.71 4.96 8.25
C PHE A 17 -14.72 4.93 7.08
N VAL A 18 -15.39 6.05 6.79
CA VAL A 18 -16.26 6.16 5.60
C VAL A 18 -15.45 5.90 4.32
N ASN A 19 -14.26 6.49 4.21
CA ASN A 19 -13.36 6.24 3.09
C ASN A 19 -13.04 4.75 2.92
N ALA A 20 -12.67 4.05 4.00
CA ALA A 20 -12.36 2.62 3.96
C ALA A 20 -13.56 1.76 3.48
N LEU A 21 -14.79 2.14 3.85
CA LEU A 21 -16.01 1.49 3.36
C LEU A 21 -16.28 1.77 1.88
N CYS A 22 -15.88 2.93 1.37
CA CYS A 22 -16.06 3.31 -0.03
C CYS A 22 -15.02 2.65 -0.96
N VAL A 23 -13.80 2.34 -0.47
CA VAL A 23 -12.74 1.72 -1.27
C VAL A 23 -13.02 0.23 -1.44
N ARG A 24 -13.64 -0.13 -2.57
CA ARG A 24 -14.09 -1.50 -2.90
C ARG A 24 -13.43 -2.06 -4.17
N THR A 25 -12.26 -1.56 -4.51
CA THR A 25 -11.56 -1.86 -5.76
C THR A 25 -10.18 -2.42 -5.49
N PHE A 26 -9.70 -3.25 -6.39
CA PHE A 26 -8.33 -3.76 -6.38
C PHE A 26 -7.39 -2.66 -6.91
N PHE A 27 -6.17 -2.60 -6.39
CA PHE A 27 -5.16 -1.66 -6.89
C PHE A 27 -3.86 -2.39 -7.21
N GLN A 28 -3.22 -2.95 -6.21
CA GLN A 28 -1.92 -3.61 -6.33
C GLN A 28 -1.91 -4.94 -5.58
N PRO A 29 -1.25 -5.97 -6.14
CA PRO A 29 -1.07 -7.26 -5.44
C PRO A 29 -0.41 -7.14 -4.08
N ASP A 30 0.52 -6.18 -3.92
CA ASP A 30 1.27 -5.94 -2.68
C ASP A 30 0.37 -5.69 -1.46
N GLU A 31 -0.83 -5.11 -1.67
CA GLU A 31 -1.82 -4.88 -0.62
C GLU A 31 -2.21 -6.19 0.07
N TYR A 32 -2.23 -7.28 -0.68
CA TYR A 32 -2.66 -8.59 -0.22
C TYR A 32 -1.47 -9.51 0.05
N PHE A 33 -0.63 -9.75 -0.93
CA PHE A 33 0.44 -10.75 -0.89
C PHE A 33 1.66 -10.33 -0.05
N GLN A 34 1.89 -9.02 0.12
CA GLN A 34 2.95 -8.52 1.00
C GLN A 34 2.43 -8.12 2.40
N ALA A 35 1.12 -8.04 2.61
CA ALA A 35 0.53 -7.62 3.88
C ALA A 35 -0.45 -8.63 4.45
N LEU A 36 -1.57 -8.90 3.76
CA LEU A 36 -2.70 -9.63 4.33
C LEU A 36 -2.52 -11.15 4.33
N GLU A 37 -1.94 -11.73 3.28
CA GLU A 37 -1.69 -13.18 3.24
C GLU A 37 -0.67 -13.62 4.31
N PRO A 38 0.50 -12.96 4.46
CA PRO A 38 1.41 -13.30 5.56
C PRO A 38 0.81 -12.95 6.94
N ALA A 39 -0.04 -11.90 7.06
CA ALA A 39 -0.78 -11.62 8.28
C ALA A 39 -1.78 -12.74 8.63
N TRP A 40 -2.44 -13.29 7.62
CA TRP A 40 -3.33 -14.44 7.77
C TRP A 40 -2.59 -15.66 8.29
N ARG A 41 -1.41 -15.96 7.71
CA ARG A 41 -0.54 -17.03 8.20
C ARG A 41 -0.09 -16.82 9.65
N ILE A 42 0.23 -15.58 10.04
CA ILE A 42 0.60 -15.25 11.43
C ILE A 42 -0.58 -15.56 12.38
N ALA A 43 -1.80 -15.25 11.97
CA ALA A 43 -2.98 -15.41 12.82
C ALA A 43 -3.47 -16.86 12.90
N PHE A 44 -3.42 -17.60 11.80
CA PHE A 44 -4.09 -18.89 11.65
C PHE A 44 -3.16 -20.07 11.37
N GLY A 45 -1.85 -19.83 11.33
CA GLY A 45 -0.84 -20.88 11.18
C GLY A 45 -0.42 -21.18 9.73
N SER A 46 0.55 -22.10 9.57
CA SER A 46 1.10 -22.49 8.27
C SER A 46 0.05 -23.13 7.36
N ASP A 47 -0.86 -23.90 7.94
CA ASP A 47 -1.85 -24.71 7.21
C ASP A 47 -3.14 -23.92 6.89
N SER A 48 -3.11 -22.61 7.13
CA SER A 48 -4.24 -21.71 6.86
C SER A 48 -4.60 -21.53 5.39
N GLY A 49 -3.77 -22.02 4.46
CA GLY A 49 -3.93 -21.85 3.01
C GLY A 49 -3.60 -20.45 2.50
N ALA A 50 -2.90 -19.64 3.30
CA ALA A 50 -2.41 -18.34 2.87
C ALA A 50 -1.39 -18.48 1.73
N TRP A 51 -1.55 -17.69 0.68
CA TRP A 51 -0.61 -17.71 -0.45
C TRP A 51 0.56 -16.78 -0.21
N LEU A 52 1.72 -17.37 0.07
CA LEU A 52 2.98 -16.65 0.20
C LEU A 52 3.73 -16.66 -1.12
N THR A 53 4.00 -15.49 -1.66
CA THR A 53 4.78 -15.33 -2.89
C THR A 53 6.26 -15.65 -2.66
N TRP A 54 7.00 -15.84 -3.76
CA TRP A 54 8.44 -16.12 -3.76
C TRP A 54 9.25 -15.14 -2.90
N GLU A 55 8.83 -13.86 -2.77
CA GLU A 55 9.51 -12.87 -1.93
C GLU A 55 9.62 -13.32 -0.45
N TRP A 56 8.62 -14.06 0.04
CA TRP A 56 8.62 -14.60 1.39
C TRP A 56 9.50 -15.84 1.51
N GLN A 57 9.59 -16.66 0.47
CA GLN A 57 10.46 -17.83 0.44
C GLN A 57 11.94 -17.43 0.49
N TYR A 58 12.30 -16.31 -0.16
CA TYR A 58 13.65 -15.74 -0.16
C TYR A 58 13.90 -14.71 0.94
N GLN A 59 12.99 -14.55 1.90
CA GLN A 59 13.07 -13.61 3.03
C GLN A 59 13.42 -12.18 2.58
N LEU A 60 12.79 -11.68 1.52
CA LEU A 60 13.04 -10.35 0.98
C LEU A 60 12.22 -9.25 1.68
N ARG A 61 11.24 -9.63 2.49
CA ARG A 61 10.32 -8.73 3.19
C ARG A 61 10.34 -8.99 4.69
N SER A 62 10.32 -7.91 5.49
CA SER A 62 10.15 -8.03 6.93
C SER A 62 8.70 -8.35 7.28
N SER A 63 8.55 -9.22 8.26
CA SER A 63 7.25 -9.60 8.84
C SER A 63 6.64 -8.51 9.73
N LEU A 64 7.36 -7.44 10.03
CA LEU A 64 6.91 -6.37 10.94
C LEU A 64 5.60 -5.72 10.48
N HIS A 65 5.44 -5.45 9.18
CA HIS A 65 4.21 -4.89 8.63
C HIS A 65 3.04 -5.89 8.66
N PRO A 66 3.17 -7.12 8.15
CA PRO A 66 2.14 -8.14 8.32
C PRO A 66 1.77 -8.44 9.77
N ALA A 67 2.74 -8.40 10.68
CA ALA A 67 2.49 -8.67 12.11
C ALA A 67 1.48 -7.71 12.74
N LEU A 68 1.40 -6.46 12.28
CA LEU A 68 0.37 -5.52 12.70
C LEU A 68 -1.04 -6.07 12.38
N PHE A 69 -1.27 -6.49 11.14
CA PHE A 69 -2.58 -7.02 10.72
C PHE A 69 -2.82 -8.43 11.24
N GLY A 70 -1.78 -9.24 11.41
CA GLY A 70 -1.84 -10.53 12.08
C GLY A 70 -2.33 -10.40 13.51
N GLY A 71 -1.81 -9.43 14.26
CA GLY A 71 -2.29 -9.10 15.59
C GLY A 71 -3.76 -8.68 15.60
N VAL A 72 -4.20 -7.87 14.63
CA VAL A 72 -5.61 -7.49 14.47
C VAL A 72 -6.49 -8.72 14.22
N TYR A 73 -6.08 -9.63 13.35
CA TYR A 73 -6.81 -10.88 13.08
C TYR A 73 -6.92 -11.75 14.35
N ILE A 74 -5.82 -11.94 15.08
CA ILE A 74 -5.81 -12.73 16.33
C ILE A 74 -6.78 -12.15 17.36
N VAL A 75 -6.68 -10.84 17.61
CA VAL A 75 -7.54 -10.18 18.60
C VAL A 75 -9.00 -10.26 18.19
N LEU A 76 -9.31 -9.92 16.94
CA LEU A 76 -10.68 -9.93 16.46
C LEU A 76 -11.27 -11.35 16.46
N HIS A 77 -10.53 -12.35 15.97
CA HIS A 77 -10.97 -13.75 15.95
C HIS A 77 -11.32 -14.23 17.37
N ASN A 78 -10.46 -13.96 18.36
CA ASN A 78 -10.71 -14.35 19.75
C ASN A 78 -11.93 -13.63 20.34
N VAL A 79 -12.13 -12.34 20.03
CA VAL A 79 -13.33 -11.58 20.46
C VAL A 79 -14.59 -12.17 19.83
N LEU A 80 -14.59 -12.45 18.54
CA LEU A 80 -15.74 -13.03 17.83
C LEU A 80 -16.08 -14.43 18.35
N LYS A 81 -15.06 -15.25 18.62
CA LYS A 81 -15.22 -16.56 19.23
C LYS A 81 -15.82 -16.46 20.64
N PHE A 82 -15.37 -15.52 21.45
CA PHE A 82 -15.93 -15.26 22.79
C PHE A 82 -17.39 -14.78 22.72
N LEU A 83 -17.75 -13.98 21.72
CA LEU A 83 -19.12 -13.49 21.49
C LEU A 83 -20.02 -14.52 20.79
N HIS A 84 -19.52 -15.69 20.44
CA HIS A 84 -20.23 -16.73 19.69
C HIS A 84 -20.85 -16.18 18.38
N ALA A 85 -20.11 -15.29 17.69
CA ALA A 85 -20.56 -14.72 16.43
C ALA A 85 -20.65 -15.82 15.35
N SER A 86 -21.64 -15.70 14.43
CA SER A 86 -21.75 -16.67 13.35
C SER A 86 -20.51 -16.64 12.44
N PRO A 87 -20.19 -17.76 11.77
CA PRO A 87 -19.04 -17.83 10.86
C PRO A 87 -19.07 -16.76 9.76
N GLU A 88 -20.24 -16.48 9.18
CA GLU A 88 -20.42 -15.50 8.11
C GLU A 88 -20.15 -14.07 8.59
N ILE A 89 -20.66 -13.70 9.78
CA ILE A 89 -20.38 -12.39 10.39
C ILE A 89 -18.88 -12.29 10.69
N SER A 90 -18.31 -13.35 11.23
CA SER A 90 -16.89 -13.40 11.56
C SER A 90 -16.02 -13.25 10.32
N ALA A 91 -16.36 -13.94 9.21
CA ALA A 91 -15.68 -13.80 7.93
C ALA A 91 -15.76 -12.37 7.39
N ALA A 92 -16.94 -11.75 7.39
CA ALA A 92 -17.13 -10.39 6.94
C ALA A 92 -16.31 -9.37 7.76
N LEU A 93 -16.27 -9.53 9.10
CA LEU A 93 -15.51 -8.66 9.98
C LEU A 93 -13.99 -8.86 9.84
N LEU A 94 -13.51 -10.09 9.67
CA LEU A 94 -12.10 -10.37 9.41
C LEU A 94 -11.63 -9.71 8.11
N VAL A 95 -12.40 -9.79 7.03
CA VAL A 95 -12.07 -9.11 5.77
C VAL A 95 -12.05 -7.58 5.91
N ALA A 96 -12.93 -7.00 6.73
CA ALA A 96 -13.01 -5.55 6.92
C ALA A 96 -11.95 -4.98 7.89
N ALA A 97 -11.49 -5.77 8.87
CA ALA A 97 -10.67 -5.31 9.98
C ALA A 97 -9.33 -4.65 9.55
N PRO A 98 -8.55 -5.17 8.59
CA PRO A 98 -7.32 -4.54 8.16
C PRO A 98 -7.55 -3.14 7.59
N LYS A 99 -8.58 -2.94 6.77
CA LYS A 99 -8.94 -1.63 6.20
C LYS A 99 -9.40 -0.66 7.28
N ALA A 100 -10.16 -1.14 8.27
CA ALA A 100 -10.57 -0.35 9.43
C ALA A 100 -9.35 0.10 10.26
N THR A 101 -8.39 -0.79 10.49
CA THR A 101 -7.12 -0.45 11.15
C THR A 101 -6.35 0.59 10.35
N GLN A 102 -6.23 0.39 9.03
CA GLN A 102 -5.54 1.34 8.16
C GLN A 102 -6.23 2.72 8.09
N ALA A 103 -7.56 2.79 8.27
CA ALA A 103 -8.30 4.05 8.35
C ALA A 103 -7.85 4.91 9.55
N VAL A 104 -7.48 4.29 10.67
CA VAL A 104 -6.91 5.01 11.82
C VAL A 104 -5.57 5.61 11.47
N PHE A 105 -4.68 4.85 10.81
CA PHE A 105 -3.39 5.38 10.33
C PHE A 105 -3.58 6.50 9.30
N ALA A 106 -4.53 6.36 8.39
CA ALA A 106 -4.86 7.39 7.41
C ALA A 106 -5.32 8.70 8.09
N ALA A 107 -6.17 8.60 9.11
CA ALA A 107 -6.63 9.75 9.90
C ALA A 107 -5.47 10.43 10.66
N LEU A 108 -4.54 9.63 11.21
CA LEU A 108 -3.31 10.17 11.81
C LEU A 108 -2.45 10.89 10.78
N GLY A 109 -2.29 10.34 9.58
CA GLY A 109 -1.56 10.99 8.49
C GLY A 109 -2.14 12.36 8.14
N ASP A 110 -3.46 12.47 7.98
CA ASP A 110 -4.14 13.73 7.72
C ASP A 110 -3.99 14.72 8.89
N TYR A 111 -4.16 14.24 10.12
CA TYR A 111 -4.02 15.03 11.32
C TYR A 111 -2.61 15.59 11.48
N TYR A 112 -1.58 14.78 11.28
CA TYR A 112 -0.19 15.24 11.40
C TYR A 112 0.24 16.11 10.22
N THR A 113 -0.34 15.97 9.04
CA THR A 113 -0.17 16.92 7.93
C THR A 113 -0.67 18.33 8.34
N TRP A 114 -1.86 18.39 8.92
CA TRP A 114 -2.41 19.64 9.47
C TRP A 114 -1.54 20.20 10.61
N LYS A 115 -1.08 19.35 11.53
CA LYS A 115 -0.23 19.75 12.66
C LYS A 115 1.12 20.27 12.19
N LEU A 116 1.76 19.63 11.21
CA LEU A 116 3.00 20.12 10.61
C LEU A 116 2.80 21.50 9.94
N ALA A 117 1.71 21.68 9.21
CA ALA A 117 1.39 22.97 8.63
C ALA A 117 1.15 24.05 9.70
N LEU A 118 0.50 23.72 10.83
CA LEU A 118 0.36 24.61 11.98
C LEU A 118 1.71 24.98 12.60
N GLN A 119 2.61 24.01 12.72
CA GLN A 119 3.94 24.22 13.31
C GLN A 119 4.81 25.12 12.43
N ILE A 120 4.74 24.96 11.11
CA ILE A 120 5.53 25.75 10.15
C ILE A 120 4.92 27.15 9.98
N TYR A 121 3.61 27.27 9.73
CA TYR A 121 2.97 28.54 9.36
C TYR A 121 2.30 29.28 10.53
N GLY A 122 2.28 28.67 11.71
CA GLY A 122 1.64 29.24 12.90
C GLY A 122 0.12 29.17 12.87
N ASN A 123 -0.48 29.70 13.95
CA ASN A 123 -1.94 29.69 14.14
C ASN A 123 -2.69 30.74 13.31
N SER A 124 -2.04 31.51 12.46
CA SER A 124 -2.67 32.57 11.62
C SER A 124 -3.58 31.96 10.53
N GLY A 125 -4.40 31.12 10.96
CA GLY A 125 -5.75 30.66 10.61
C GLY A 125 -5.95 29.89 9.33
N GLY A 126 -5.55 30.29 8.20
CA GLY A 126 -6.08 29.76 6.95
C GLY A 126 -5.17 28.74 6.26
N ILE A 127 -3.86 28.92 6.35
CA ILE A 127 -2.89 28.12 5.58
C ILE A 127 -2.89 26.65 6.03
N ALA A 128 -2.86 26.40 7.34
CA ALA A 128 -2.90 25.02 7.85
C ALA A 128 -4.23 24.32 7.53
N SER A 129 -5.35 25.07 7.56
CA SER A 129 -6.64 24.56 7.11
C SER A 129 -6.62 24.23 5.61
N ALA A 130 -5.96 25.04 4.77
CA ALA A 130 -5.79 24.75 3.35
C ALA A 130 -5.00 23.46 3.13
N ALA A 131 -3.91 23.21 3.90
CA ALA A 131 -3.18 21.95 3.85
C ALA A 131 -4.07 20.74 4.19
N LEU A 132 -4.90 20.85 5.24
CA LEU A 132 -5.85 19.80 5.60
C LEU A 132 -6.88 19.55 4.48
N TRP A 133 -7.47 20.60 3.94
CA TRP A 133 -8.44 20.47 2.84
C TRP A 133 -7.82 19.86 1.59
N LEU A 134 -6.60 20.24 1.23
CA LEU A 134 -5.85 19.59 0.14
C LEU A 134 -5.71 18.09 0.39
N THR A 135 -5.35 17.70 1.62
CA THR A 135 -5.13 16.30 1.97
C THR A 135 -6.42 15.48 1.92
N VAL A 136 -7.50 15.96 2.54
CA VAL A 136 -8.76 15.20 2.61
C VAL A 136 -9.51 15.17 1.28
N SER A 137 -9.32 16.16 0.40
CA SER A 137 -9.98 16.23 -0.92
C SER A 137 -9.13 15.65 -2.06
N ASN A 138 -7.90 15.22 -1.80
CA ASN A 138 -7.02 14.67 -2.83
C ASN A 138 -7.47 13.25 -3.23
N PRO A 139 -7.65 12.96 -4.54
CA PRO A 139 -8.10 11.64 -5.01
C PRO A 139 -7.12 10.51 -4.71
N TRP A 140 -5.81 10.75 -4.80
CA TRP A 140 -4.79 9.75 -4.49
C TRP A 140 -4.82 9.40 -3.01
N GLN A 141 -4.90 10.39 -2.13
CA GLN A 141 -5.01 10.19 -0.69
C GLN A 141 -6.30 9.44 -0.33
N TRP A 142 -7.42 9.77 -0.97
CA TRP A 142 -8.69 9.04 -0.81
C TRP A 142 -8.57 7.59 -1.26
N TYR A 143 -7.93 7.33 -2.41
CA TYR A 143 -7.82 6.02 -3.01
C TYR A 143 -6.84 5.09 -2.30
N CYS A 144 -5.71 5.64 -1.77
CA CYS A 144 -4.59 4.85 -1.27
C CYS A 144 -4.49 4.79 0.26
N SER A 145 -4.94 5.83 1.00
CA SER A 145 -4.61 5.95 2.43
C SER A 145 -5.16 4.83 3.32
N THR A 146 -6.30 4.25 2.96
CA THR A 146 -6.96 3.16 3.71
C THR A 146 -6.62 1.76 3.18
N ARG A 147 -5.70 1.65 2.21
CA ARG A 147 -5.21 0.36 1.70
C ARG A 147 -4.05 -0.14 2.54
N THR A 148 -3.95 -1.45 2.67
CA THR A 148 -3.03 -2.11 3.61
C THR A 148 -1.61 -2.29 3.08
N PHE A 149 -1.25 -1.73 1.91
CA PHE A 149 0.14 -1.80 1.45
C PHE A 149 1.07 -0.88 2.26
N SER A 150 2.34 -1.26 2.36
CA SER A 150 3.33 -0.61 3.23
C SER A 150 3.55 0.89 2.97
N ASN A 151 3.34 1.36 1.73
CA ASN A 151 3.48 2.78 1.40
C ASN A 151 2.45 3.69 2.13
N SER A 152 1.25 3.16 2.46
CA SER A 152 0.25 3.93 3.21
C SER A 152 0.69 4.19 4.65
N ILE A 153 1.22 3.17 5.32
CA ILE A 153 1.78 3.30 6.68
C ILE A 153 3.08 4.13 6.65
N GLU A 154 3.95 3.88 5.67
CA GLU A 154 5.17 4.68 5.44
C GLU A 154 4.85 6.17 5.36
N THR A 155 3.83 6.55 4.57
CA THR A 155 3.41 7.95 4.42
C THR A 155 2.96 8.55 5.75
N THR A 156 2.17 7.81 6.53
CA THR A 156 1.73 8.25 7.86
C THR A 156 2.90 8.40 8.82
N LEU A 157 3.80 7.42 8.91
CA LEU A 157 4.97 7.47 9.79
C LEU A 157 5.91 8.62 9.40
N THR A 158 6.11 8.84 8.11
CA THR A 158 6.97 9.92 7.60
C THR A 158 6.44 11.29 8.02
N ILE A 159 5.13 11.56 7.84
CA ILE A 159 4.58 12.87 8.23
C ILE A 159 4.52 13.05 9.75
N MET A 160 4.30 11.98 10.53
CA MET A 160 4.39 12.01 11.99
C MET A 160 5.82 12.33 12.43
N ALA A 161 6.81 11.67 11.84
CA ALA A 161 8.22 11.91 12.15
C ALA A 161 8.64 13.33 11.77
N LEU A 162 8.18 13.86 10.63
CA LEU A 162 8.40 15.25 10.22
C LEU A 162 7.76 16.26 11.19
N TYR A 163 6.60 15.96 11.75
CA TYR A 163 5.99 16.81 12.77
C TYR A 163 6.85 16.87 14.05
N HIS A 164 7.39 15.72 14.49
CA HIS A 164 8.24 15.65 15.68
C HIS A 164 9.69 16.11 15.43
N TRP A 165 10.06 16.38 14.17
CA TRP A 165 11.38 16.92 13.85
C TRP A 165 11.57 18.30 14.49
N PRO A 166 12.73 18.59 15.13
CA PRO A 166 12.96 19.86 15.82
C PRO A 166 13.22 21.00 14.84
N TRP A 167 12.18 21.54 14.21
CA TRP A 167 12.26 22.67 13.27
C TRP A 167 12.81 23.95 13.88
N SER A 168 12.80 24.06 15.21
CA SER A 168 13.46 25.13 15.96
C SER A 168 14.96 25.27 15.66
N LEU A 169 15.65 24.15 15.32
CA LEU A 169 17.04 24.17 14.88
C LEU A 169 17.29 25.01 13.62
N LEU A 170 16.26 25.26 12.82
CA LEU A 170 16.33 26.08 11.60
C LEU A 170 15.89 27.52 11.80
N ARG A 171 15.59 27.95 13.04
CA ARG A 171 15.23 29.33 13.38
C ARG A 171 16.45 30.24 13.38
N ASP A 172 16.25 31.51 13.02
CA ASP A 172 17.27 32.53 13.08
C ASP A 172 17.50 32.99 14.53
N SER A 173 18.75 33.11 14.94
CA SER A 173 19.17 33.39 16.32
C SER A 173 19.02 34.87 16.74
N SER A 174 18.23 35.68 16.05
CA SER A 174 18.09 37.10 16.33
C SER A 174 17.24 37.48 17.55
N GLY A 175 16.69 36.52 18.29
CA GLY A 175 15.83 36.74 19.47
C GLY A 175 16.49 36.27 20.77
N LYS A 176 16.21 36.97 21.86
CA LYS A 176 16.82 36.91 23.19
C LYS A 176 16.62 35.60 23.98
N ASP A 177 16.04 34.56 23.41
CA ASP A 177 15.71 33.34 24.15
C ASP A 177 16.66 32.19 23.74
N GLU A 178 17.86 32.19 24.30
CA GLU A 178 18.81 31.05 24.20
C GLU A 178 18.26 29.79 24.88
N ASP A 179 17.36 29.93 25.85
CA ASP A 179 16.78 28.82 26.64
C ASP A 179 15.74 28.00 25.88
N ASP A 180 15.14 28.52 24.77
CA ASP A 180 14.10 27.84 24.00
C ASP A 180 14.62 27.00 22.81
N ARG A 181 15.95 26.82 22.67
CA ARG A 181 16.48 25.92 21.63
C ARG A 181 16.29 24.48 22.07
N GLU A 182 15.35 23.80 21.40
CA GLU A 182 15.32 22.33 21.46
C GLU A 182 16.71 21.79 21.11
N SER A 183 17.30 21.09 22.05
CA SER A 183 18.61 20.49 21.85
C SER A 183 18.48 19.16 21.10
N PHE A 184 19.58 18.66 20.51
CA PHE A 184 19.65 17.30 19.97
C PHE A 184 19.41 16.19 21.00
N THR A 185 19.11 16.55 22.25
CA THR A 185 18.76 15.65 23.35
C THR A 185 17.26 15.61 23.63
N SER A 186 16.42 16.36 22.87
CA SER A 186 14.98 16.45 23.11
C SER A 186 14.25 15.11 22.87
N SER A 187 13.19 14.87 23.65
CA SER A 187 12.32 13.70 23.45
C SER A 187 11.67 13.71 22.06
N THR A 188 11.34 14.90 21.55
CA THR A 188 10.73 15.07 20.23
C THR A 188 11.64 14.59 19.10
N LEU A 189 12.95 14.83 19.18
CA LEU A 189 13.92 14.29 18.23
C LEU A 189 13.94 12.75 18.26
N ARG A 190 13.93 12.13 19.45
CA ARG A 190 13.89 10.67 19.57
C ARG A 190 12.61 10.07 18.99
N GLU A 191 11.46 10.69 19.25
CA GLU A 191 10.18 10.30 18.65
C GLU A 191 10.24 10.38 17.13
N SER A 192 10.77 11.49 16.58
CA SER A 192 10.99 11.65 15.14
C SER A 192 11.88 10.54 14.56
N LEU A 193 13.02 10.29 15.17
CA LEU A 193 14.00 9.29 14.71
C LEU A 193 13.48 7.85 14.83
N LEU A 194 12.70 7.53 15.87
CA LEU A 194 12.06 6.22 16.02
C LEU A 194 11.01 5.99 14.90
N LEU A 195 10.14 6.97 14.66
CA LEU A 195 9.14 6.89 13.58
C LEU A 195 9.82 6.81 12.21
N ALA A 196 10.88 7.58 12.00
CA ALA A 196 11.70 7.54 10.80
C ALA A 196 12.34 6.15 10.59
N ALA A 197 12.90 5.57 11.64
CA ALA A 197 13.53 4.25 11.59
C ALA A 197 12.49 3.16 11.26
N ILE A 198 11.30 3.22 11.83
CA ILE A 198 10.20 2.30 11.47
C ILE A 198 9.84 2.46 9.98
N ALA A 199 9.68 3.70 9.49
CA ALA A 199 9.39 3.96 8.09
C ALA A 199 10.47 3.41 7.15
N VAL A 200 11.76 3.55 7.52
CA VAL A 200 12.91 3.04 6.77
C VAL A 200 12.96 1.50 6.77
N VAL A 201 12.66 0.84 7.88
CA VAL A 201 12.60 -0.62 7.95
C VAL A 201 11.47 -1.16 7.08
N LEU A 202 10.29 -0.50 7.07
CA LEU A 202 9.19 -0.87 6.19
C LEU A 202 9.52 -0.63 4.70
N ARG A 203 10.20 0.48 4.40
CA ARG A 203 10.55 0.90 3.03
C ARG A 203 11.92 1.57 3.02
N PRO A 204 12.99 0.87 2.64
CA PRO A 204 14.36 1.41 2.67
C PRO A 204 14.55 2.72 1.89
N THR A 205 13.75 2.96 0.84
CA THR A 205 13.77 4.21 0.06
C THR A 205 13.45 5.45 0.90
N ASN A 206 12.72 5.30 2.00
CA ASN A 206 12.40 6.40 2.92
C ASN A 206 13.65 7.02 3.57
N LEU A 207 14.75 6.25 3.68
CA LEU A 207 16.05 6.75 4.17
C LEU A 207 16.52 8.00 3.40
N LEU A 208 16.21 8.11 2.11
CA LEU A 208 16.59 9.26 1.28
C LEU A 208 15.97 10.57 1.76
N VAL A 209 14.74 10.53 2.28
CA VAL A 209 14.07 11.70 2.89
C VAL A 209 14.85 12.17 4.09
N TRP A 210 15.27 11.25 4.96
CA TRP A 210 15.98 11.57 6.21
C TRP A 210 17.42 12.02 5.97
N ILE A 211 18.12 11.41 5.01
CA ILE A 211 19.44 11.89 4.57
C ILE A 211 19.35 13.33 4.09
N ALA A 212 18.34 13.65 3.27
CA ALA A 212 18.16 15.01 2.76
C ALA A 212 17.88 16.02 3.89
N ILE A 213 16.97 15.70 4.82
CA ILE A 213 16.64 16.58 5.96
C ILE A 213 17.85 16.78 6.87
N LEU A 214 18.55 15.70 7.21
CA LEU A 214 19.77 15.77 8.03
C LEU A 214 20.85 16.61 7.36
N THR A 215 21.11 16.38 6.06
CA THR A 215 22.11 17.12 5.30
C THR A 215 21.82 18.62 5.33
N VAL A 216 20.58 19.05 5.05
CA VAL A 216 20.22 20.47 5.08
C VAL A 216 20.35 21.04 6.50
N THR A 217 19.89 20.29 7.51
CA THR A 217 19.95 20.74 8.90
C THR A 217 21.38 20.93 9.37
N VAL A 218 22.24 19.92 9.18
CA VAL A 218 23.65 19.96 9.56
C VAL A 218 24.40 21.06 8.80
N THR A 219 24.20 21.16 7.47
CA THR A 219 24.85 22.19 6.65
C THR A 219 24.48 23.59 7.11
N ARG A 220 23.20 23.84 7.39
CA ARG A 220 22.76 25.16 7.88
C ARG A 220 23.33 25.49 9.24
N LEU A 221 23.32 24.56 10.19
CA LEU A 221 23.89 24.77 11.50
C LEU A 221 25.42 24.99 11.43
N THR A 222 26.11 24.37 10.48
CA THR A 222 27.55 24.56 10.29
C THR A 222 27.88 25.90 9.65
N LEU A 223 27.06 26.38 8.69
CA LEU A 223 27.26 27.65 7.98
C LEU A 223 26.72 28.86 8.75
N ASP A 224 25.81 28.64 9.70
CA ASP A 224 25.27 29.70 10.56
C ASP A 224 26.29 29.99 11.70
N GLY A 225 27.25 30.85 11.44
CA GLY A 225 28.34 31.18 12.38
C GLY A 225 27.94 31.72 13.77
N ARG A 226 26.62 31.85 14.04
CA ARG A 226 26.04 32.32 15.31
C ARG A 226 25.79 31.20 16.33
N SER A 227 25.75 29.95 15.89
CA SER A 227 25.59 28.78 16.77
C SER A 227 26.24 27.56 16.12
N PRO A 228 27.57 27.49 16.12
CA PRO A 228 28.28 26.38 15.52
C PRO A 228 27.86 25.08 16.20
N LEU A 229 27.68 24.02 15.39
CA LEU A 229 27.51 22.66 15.90
C LEU A 229 28.70 22.34 16.82
N THR A 230 28.43 22.15 18.09
CA THR A 230 29.45 21.65 18.99
C THR A 230 29.70 20.18 18.75
N THR A 231 30.92 19.69 18.97
CA THR A 231 31.25 18.27 18.88
C THR A 231 30.30 17.43 19.76
N GLY A 232 29.91 17.94 20.93
CA GLY A 232 28.94 17.28 21.82
C GLY A 232 27.55 17.14 21.21
N SER A 233 27.05 18.19 20.54
CA SER A 233 25.75 18.15 19.85
C SER A 233 25.75 17.15 18.68
N LEU A 234 26.84 17.08 17.93
CA LEU A 234 27.01 16.13 16.84
C LEU A 234 27.05 14.68 17.36
N ILE A 235 27.82 14.43 18.41
CA ILE A 235 27.85 13.11 19.07
C ILE A 235 26.47 12.72 19.57
N SER A 236 25.74 13.64 20.24
CA SER A 236 24.40 13.40 20.73
C SER A 236 23.44 13.04 19.58
N LEU A 237 23.51 13.74 18.44
CA LEU A 237 22.72 13.42 17.26
C LEU A 237 23.01 12.00 16.74
N VAL A 238 24.31 11.67 16.56
CA VAL A 238 24.74 10.35 16.09
C VAL A 238 24.28 9.24 17.04
N VAL A 239 24.43 9.45 18.37
CA VAL A 239 23.96 8.48 19.37
C VAL A 239 22.46 8.28 19.32
N ASN A 240 21.66 9.36 19.17
CA ASN A 240 20.20 9.24 19.06
C ASN A 240 19.79 8.53 17.76
N ILE A 241 20.45 8.78 16.63
CA ILE A 241 20.23 8.08 15.37
C ILE A 241 20.56 6.58 15.53
N ALA A 242 21.73 6.27 16.08
CA ALA A 242 22.16 4.89 16.29
C ALA A 242 21.22 4.15 17.25
N PHE A 243 20.86 4.76 18.37
CA PHE A 243 19.93 4.16 19.34
C PHE A 243 18.56 3.88 18.71
N SER A 244 17.98 4.86 18.03
CA SER A 244 16.65 4.70 17.39
C SER A 244 16.70 3.65 16.28
N GLY A 245 17.70 3.72 15.41
CA GLY A 245 17.87 2.78 14.30
C GLY A 245 18.11 1.35 14.78
N LEU A 246 19.04 1.14 15.71
CA LEU A 246 19.37 -0.19 16.24
C LEU A 246 18.20 -0.79 17.05
N SER A 247 17.46 0.04 17.81
CA SER A 247 16.29 -0.45 18.56
C SER A 247 15.20 -0.98 17.63
N VAL A 248 14.85 -0.22 16.58
CA VAL A 248 13.84 -0.63 15.61
C VAL A 248 14.32 -1.85 14.80
N LEU A 249 15.58 -1.85 14.41
CA LEU A 249 16.19 -2.96 13.69
C LEU A 249 16.17 -4.25 14.53
N ALA A 250 16.51 -4.17 15.81
CA ALA A 250 16.46 -5.32 16.73
C ALA A 250 15.04 -5.89 16.84
N VAL A 251 14.03 -5.03 16.97
CA VAL A 251 12.62 -5.46 16.99
C VAL A 251 12.23 -6.13 15.66
N SER A 252 12.65 -5.56 14.52
CA SER A 252 12.38 -6.14 13.21
C SER A 252 13.02 -7.51 13.04
N VAL A 253 14.30 -7.65 13.38
CA VAL A 253 15.04 -8.93 13.27
C VAL A 253 14.44 -9.99 14.19
N LEU A 254 14.01 -9.61 15.41
CA LEU A 254 13.31 -10.54 16.30
C LEU A 254 11.97 -10.98 15.72
N ALA A 255 11.17 -10.06 15.21
CA ALA A 255 9.89 -10.40 14.57
C ALA A 255 10.12 -11.34 13.36
N ASP A 256 11.12 -11.05 12.53
CA ASP A 256 11.47 -11.87 11.38
C ASP A 256 12.00 -13.25 11.79
N CYS A 257 12.80 -13.34 12.86
CA CYS A 257 13.25 -14.62 13.42
C CYS A 257 12.07 -15.48 13.89
N PHE A 258 11.08 -14.90 14.57
CA PHE A 258 9.86 -15.63 14.96
C PHE A 258 9.02 -16.07 13.77
N TYR A 259 8.90 -15.23 12.74
CA TYR A 259 8.10 -15.53 11.56
C TYR A 259 8.70 -16.63 10.69
N PHE A 260 10.02 -16.56 10.42
CA PHE A 260 10.72 -17.51 9.54
C PHE A 260 11.22 -18.74 10.27
N GLY A 261 11.31 -18.71 11.61
CA GLY A 261 11.84 -19.82 12.42
C GLY A 261 13.37 -19.89 12.49
N PHE A 262 14.08 -18.95 11.87
CA PHE A 262 15.53 -18.85 11.89
C PHE A 262 15.99 -17.37 11.77
N TRP A 263 17.24 -17.12 12.14
CA TRP A 263 17.81 -15.78 12.04
C TRP A 263 18.00 -15.35 10.59
N THR A 264 17.32 -14.29 10.19
CA THR A 264 17.43 -13.70 8.85
C THR A 264 17.39 -12.18 8.94
N PHE A 265 17.92 -11.52 7.89
CA PHE A 265 17.94 -10.06 7.79
C PHE A 265 17.38 -9.60 6.45
N PRO A 266 16.05 -9.48 6.34
CA PRO A 266 15.37 -9.17 5.09
C PRO A 266 15.89 -7.92 4.34
N PRO A 267 16.25 -6.79 5.00
CA PRO A 267 16.81 -5.64 4.30
C PRO A 267 18.10 -5.94 3.53
N HIS A 268 18.98 -6.77 4.11
CA HIS A 268 20.20 -7.23 3.44
C HIS A 268 19.88 -8.17 2.28
N ASN A 269 19.01 -9.14 2.51
CA ASN A 269 18.59 -10.09 1.48
C ASN A 269 17.98 -9.35 0.29
N TRP A 270 17.10 -8.37 0.55
CA TRP A 270 16.50 -7.53 -0.48
C TRP A 270 17.55 -6.76 -1.29
N LEU A 271 18.53 -6.14 -0.61
CA LEU A 271 19.59 -5.38 -1.27
C LEU A 271 20.45 -6.31 -2.15
N HIS A 272 20.93 -7.42 -1.56
CA HIS A 272 21.75 -8.41 -2.27
C HIS A 272 21.03 -8.96 -3.50
N PHE A 273 19.76 -9.33 -3.34
CA PHE A 273 18.95 -9.90 -4.40
C PHE A 273 18.72 -8.91 -5.56
N ASN A 274 18.40 -7.66 -5.24
CA ASN A 274 18.19 -6.64 -6.29
C ASN A 274 19.48 -6.27 -7.03
N LEU A 275 20.63 -6.29 -6.35
CA LEU A 275 21.93 -6.03 -6.97
C LEU A 275 22.43 -7.20 -7.83
N SER A 276 22.22 -8.45 -7.37
CA SER A 276 22.72 -9.64 -8.06
C SER A 276 21.81 -10.13 -9.18
N GLN A 277 20.49 -10.07 -9.00
CA GLN A 277 19.53 -10.69 -9.90
C GLN A 277 18.86 -9.72 -10.89
N SER A 278 18.96 -8.40 -10.68
CA SER A 278 18.34 -7.37 -11.54
C SER A 278 16.86 -7.62 -11.88
N LEU A 279 16.11 -8.29 -10.99
CA LEU A 279 14.71 -8.69 -11.23
C LEU A 279 13.76 -7.51 -11.38
N SER A 280 14.16 -6.32 -10.90
CA SER A 280 13.38 -5.10 -11.11
C SER A 280 13.09 -4.81 -12.59
N LEU A 281 13.91 -5.34 -13.51
CA LEU A 281 13.70 -5.20 -14.95
C LEU A 281 12.51 -6.03 -15.46
N LEU A 282 12.14 -7.12 -14.79
CA LEU A 282 10.99 -7.96 -15.16
C LEU A 282 9.65 -7.26 -14.93
N TYR A 283 9.61 -6.32 -13.97
CA TYR A 283 8.41 -5.53 -13.65
C TYR A 283 8.22 -4.29 -14.54
N GLY A 284 9.00 -4.17 -15.62
CA GLY A 284 8.93 -3.07 -16.57
C GLY A 284 9.98 -2.00 -16.35
N ARG A 285 10.22 -1.22 -17.41
CA ARG A 285 11.19 -0.13 -17.45
C ARG A 285 10.49 1.18 -17.75
N ASN A 286 10.71 2.18 -16.91
CA ASN A 286 10.17 3.53 -17.08
C ASN A 286 11.29 4.54 -17.33
N ASP A 287 10.99 5.58 -18.11
CA ASP A 287 11.94 6.65 -18.41
C ASP A 287 12.35 7.43 -17.15
N TRP A 288 13.52 8.07 -17.21
CA TRP A 288 14.05 8.84 -16.08
C TRP A 288 13.13 9.96 -15.60
N HIS A 289 12.35 10.57 -16.51
CA HIS A 289 11.45 11.69 -16.21
C HIS A 289 10.08 11.25 -15.66
N TYR A 290 9.82 9.95 -15.48
CA TYR A 290 8.52 9.39 -15.06
C TYR A 290 7.90 10.10 -13.86
N TYR A 291 8.70 10.35 -12.81
CA TYR A 291 8.15 11.02 -11.61
C TYR A 291 7.79 12.48 -11.85
N ILE A 292 8.47 13.17 -12.76
CA ILE A 292 8.18 14.57 -13.09
C ILE A 292 6.97 14.65 -14.02
N SER A 293 6.90 13.79 -15.05
CA SER A 293 5.85 13.82 -16.07
C SER A 293 4.56 13.13 -15.68
N GLN A 294 4.62 12.12 -14.80
CA GLN A 294 3.47 11.32 -14.38
C GLN A 294 3.30 11.27 -12.86
N GLY A 295 4.35 10.97 -12.11
CA GLY A 295 4.27 10.73 -10.67
C GLY A 295 3.73 11.92 -9.88
N ILE A 296 4.40 13.06 -9.92
CA ILE A 296 3.97 14.29 -9.22
C ILE A 296 2.61 14.79 -9.74
N PRO A 297 2.33 14.83 -11.05
CA PRO A 297 1.00 15.17 -11.56
C PRO A 297 -0.11 14.28 -11.04
N LEU A 298 0.05 12.97 -11.03
CA LEU A 298 -0.94 12.01 -10.52
C LEU A 298 -1.16 12.16 -9.01
N LEU A 299 -0.09 12.33 -8.23
CA LEU A 299 -0.21 12.57 -6.79
C LEU A 299 -0.92 13.88 -6.49
N SER A 300 -0.55 14.95 -7.19
CA SER A 300 -1.01 16.29 -6.89
C SER A 300 -2.39 16.60 -7.47
N THR A 301 -2.75 15.96 -8.61
CA THR A 301 -4.02 16.19 -9.32
C THR A 301 -4.35 17.68 -9.49
N THR A 302 -5.47 18.17 -8.98
CA THR A 302 -5.90 19.56 -9.13
C THR A 302 -5.04 20.57 -8.37
N CYS A 303 -4.24 20.16 -7.38
CA CYS A 303 -3.32 21.05 -6.67
C CYS A 303 -1.95 21.21 -7.35
N LEU A 304 -1.68 20.50 -8.44
CA LEU A 304 -0.40 20.51 -9.17
C LEU A 304 0.15 21.93 -9.46
N PRO A 305 -0.62 22.91 -9.95
CA PRO A 305 -0.09 24.24 -10.21
C PRO A 305 0.50 24.90 -8.97
N PHE A 306 -0.15 24.73 -7.82
CA PHE A 306 0.31 25.29 -6.54
C PHE A 306 1.53 24.55 -5.98
N VAL A 307 1.60 23.24 -6.18
CA VAL A 307 2.79 22.43 -5.87
C VAL A 307 3.97 22.92 -6.71
N CYS A 308 3.81 23.08 -8.01
CA CYS A 308 4.86 23.60 -8.89
C CYS A 308 5.34 24.99 -8.48
N ILE A 309 4.40 25.91 -8.16
CA ILE A 309 4.75 27.25 -7.67
C ILE A 309 5.52 27.17 -6.34
N GLY A 310 5.07 26.33 -5.41
CA GLY A 310 5.70 26.16 -4.10
C GLY A 310 7.12 25.61 -4.21
N LEU A 311 7.31 24.55 -4.99
CA LEU A 311 8.62 23.98 -5.25
C LEU A 311 9.53 24.97 -5.97
N TRP A 312 9.05 25.63 -7.02
CA TRP A 312 9.82 26.67 -7.74
C TRP A 312 10.31 27.79 -6.83
N LYS A 313 9.41 28.35 -6.01
CA LYS A 313 9.76 29.44 -5.10
C LYS A 313 10.73 29.03 -3.99
N SER A 314 10.82 27.75 -3.67
CA SER A 314 11.72 27.22 -2.65
C SER A 314 13.12 26.91 -3.18
N THR A 315 13.37 26.92 -4.50
CA THR A 315 14.70 26.64 -5.08
C THR A 315 15.69 27.78 -4.92
N GLY A 316 15.23 29.03 -4.78
CA GLY A 316 16.08 30.20 -4.65
C GLY A 316 16.79 30.32 -3.29
N LEU A 317 17.94 30.97 -3.25
CA LEU A 317 18.65 31.29 -1.99
C LEU A 317 17.92 32.37 -1.18
N ALA A 318 17.20 33.28 -1.85
CA ALA A 318 16.40 34.32 -1.22
C ALA A 318 15.26 33.75 -0.40
N LEU A 319 14.74 34.54 0.55
CA LEU A 319 13.56 34.17 1.33
C LEU A 319 12.39 33.86 0.41
N VAL A 320 11.60 32.83 0.76
CA VAL A 320 10.34 32.55 0.06
C VAL A 320 9.40 33.76 0.32
N PRO A 321 8.88 34.39 -0.72
CA PRO A 321 8.06 35.60 -0.55
C PRO A 321 6.86 35.36 0.36
N GLY A 322 6.65 36.28 1.33
CA GLY A 322 5.55 36.21 2.29
C GLY A 322 5.74 35.26 3.47
N LEU A 323 6.92 34.60 3.58
CA LEU A 323 7.27 33.75 4.71
C LEU A 323 8.37 34.39 5.58
N THR A 324 8.36 34.05 6.87
CA THR A 324 9.46 34.38 7.77
C THR A 324 10.69 33.53 7.45
N VAL A 325 11.86 33.90 7.98
CA VAL A 325 13.12 33.13 7.78
C VAL A 325 12.96 31.68 8.18
N SER A 326 12.40 31.43 9.38
CA SER A 326 12.18 30.08 9.89
C SER A 326 11.25 29.25 8.99
N GLN A 327 10.12 29.84 8.58
CA GLN A 327 9.17 29.20 7.67
C GLN A 327 9.80 28.89 6.31
N SER A 328 10.54 29.86 5.75
CA SER A 328 11.27 29.69 4.50
C SER A 328 12.29 28.55 4.59
N ASN A 329 13.04 28.48 5.70
CA ASN A 329 14.01 27.42 5.92
C ASN A 329 13.37 26.03 6.01
N ALA A 330 12.25 25.90 6.74
CA ALA A 330 11.52 24.65 6.83
C ALA A 330 10.96 24.21 5.45
N VAL A 331 10.34 25.12 4.71
CA VAL A 331 9.80 24.82 3.37
C VAL A 331 10.91 24.41 2.39
N LYS A 332 12.07 25.09 2.43
CA LYS A 332 13.22 24.74 1.59
C LYS A 332 13.79 23.38 1.94
N THR A 333 13.86 23.02 3.23
CA THR A 333 14.30 21.70 3.67
C THR A 333 13.36 20.61 3.19
N LEU A 334 12.06 20.81 3.32
CA LEU A 334 11.04 19.89 2.80
C LEU A 334 11.12 19.75 1.27
N SER A 335 11.30 20.85 0.54
CA SER A 335 11.44 20.83 -0.92
C SER A 335 12.72 20.12 -1.36
N PHE A 336 13.82 20.31 -0.63
CA PHE A 336 15.07 19.58 -0.89
C PHE A 336 14.87 18.06 -0.70
N ALA A 337 14.13 17.63 0.32
CA ALA A 337 13.78 16.23 0.50
C ALA A 337 12.94 15.68 -0.67
N VAL A 338 11.98 16.50 -1.19
CA VAL A 338 11.21 16.13 -2.39
C VAL A 338 12.13 15.93 -3.60
N PHE A 339 13.01 16.89 -3.88
CA PHE A 339 13.93 16.80 -5.03
C PHE A 339 14.93 15.65 -4.88
N SER A 340 15.43 15.40 -3.67
CA SER A 340 16.38 14.32 -3.39
C SER A 340 15.75 12.93 -3.62
N LEU A 341 14.53 12.70 -3.09
CA LEU A 341 13.84 11.41 -3.28
C LEU A 341 13.47 11.20 -4.75
N VAL A 342 12.87 12.21 -5.39
CA VAL A 342 12.49 12.13 -6.81
C VAL A 342 13.71 11.92 -7.69
N GLY A 343 14.80 12.68 -7.46
CA GLY A 343 16.05 12.54 -8.21
C GLY A 343 16.68 11.15 -8.06
N ALA A 344 16.80 10.65 -6.84
CA ALA A 344 17.37 9.33 -6.58
C ALA A 344 16.52 8.21 -7.21
N LEU A 345 15.19 8.23 -7.04
CA LEU A 345 14.32 7.22 -7.61
C LEU A 345 14.22 7.31 -9.15
N SER A 346 14.50 8.47 -9.75
CA SER A 346 14.56 8.63 -11.19
C SER A 346 15.72 7.86 -11.84
N THR A 347 16.75 7.51 -11.10
CA THR A 347 17.88 6.70 -11.58
C THR A 347 17.59 5.20 -11.65
N ILE A 348 16.56 4.72 -10.95
CA ILE A 348 16.16 3.31 -10.91
C ILE A 348 15.30 2.99 -12.13
N SER A 349 15.46 1.79 -12.74
CA SER A 349 14.75 1.40 -13.96
C SER A 349 13.25 1.24 -13.74
N HIS A 350 12.84 0.50 -12.70
CA HIS A 350 11.43 0.29 -12.35
C HIS A 350 10.91 1.43 -11.46
N LYS A 351 9.82 2.07 -11.88
CA LYS A 351 9.24 3.22 -11.18
C LYS A 351 7.73 3.05 -11.06
N GLU A 352 7.23 3.39 -9.87
CA GLU A 352 5.79 3.44 -9.61
C GLU A 352 5.43 4.72 -8.84
N VAL A 353 4.23 5.24 -9.07
CA VAL A 353 3.76 6.47 -8.40
C VAL A 353 3.73 6.31 -6.87
N ARG A 354 3.41 5.11 -6.38
CA ARG A 354 3.37 4.84 -4.93
C ARG A 354 4.72 4.96 -4.23
N PHE A 355 5.85 4.87 -4.94
CA PHE A 355 7.18 5.02 -4.31
C PHE A 355 7.45 6.45 -3.84
N ILE A 356 6.80 7.43 -4.45
CA ILE A 356 6.87 8.83 -4.02
C ILE A 356 5.63 9.28 -3.21
N TYR A 357 4.75 8.37 -2.83
CA TYR A 357 3.54 8.68 -2.05
C TYR A 357 3.86 9.34 -0.69
N PRO A 358 4.94 8.99 0.05
CA PRO A 358 5.29 9.69 1.29
C PRO A 358 5.53 11.19 1.14
N LEU A 359 5.76 11.68 -0.08
CA LEU A 359 5.91 13.10 -0.37
C LEU A 359 4.58 13.85 -0.45
N LEU A 360 3.45 13.17 -0.67
CA LEU A 360 2.16 13.84 -0.89
C LEU A 360 1.76 14.79 0.25
N PRO A 361 1.82 14.39 1.55
CA PRO A 361 1.55 15.32 2.64
C PRO A 361 2.50 16.53 2.65
N VAL A 362 3.75 16.33 2.31
CA VAL A 362 4.77 17.38 2.20
C VAL A 362 4.43 18.35 1.07
N LEU A 363 4.03 17.84 -0.09
CA LEU A 363 3.59 18.67 -1.23
C LEU A 363 2.36 19.51 -0.89
N HIS A 364 1.41 18.96 -0.11
CA HIS A 364 0.26 19.72 0.39
C HIS A 364 0.66 20.85 1.33
N VAL A 365 1.61 20.60 2.25
CA VAL A 365 2.14 21.64 3.14
C VAL A 365 2.84 22.73 2.34
N ILE A 366 3.66 22.40 1.34
CA ILE A 366 4.37 23.35 0.48
C ILE A 366 3.38 24.18 -0.36
N ALA A 367 2.32 23.56 -0.88
CA ALA A 367 1.32 24.21 -1.72
C ALA A 367 0.34 25.10 -0.95
N ALA A 368 0.10 24.80 0.34
CA ALA A 368 -0.95 25.41 1.15
C ALA A 368 -0.95 26.96 1.18
N PRO A 369 0.17 27.67 1.31
CA PRO A 369 0.18 29.16 1.30
C PRO A 369 -0.36 29.71 -0.02
N TYR A 370 -0.02 29.10 -1.15
CA TYR A 370 -0.41 29.55 -2.49
C TYR A 370 -1.89 29.26 -2.77
N VAL A 371 -2.38 28.09 -2.33
CA VAL A 371 -3.80 27.73 -2.39
C VAL A 371 -4.61 28.70 -1.55
N TYR A 372 -4.18 28.96 -0.31
CA TYR A 372 -4.85 29.90 0.57
C TYR A 372 -4.91 31.31 -0.04
N ALA A 373 -3.78 31.85 -0.53
CA ALA A 373 -3.71 33.16 -1.15
C ALA A 373 -4.54 33.26 -2.43
N PHE A 374 -4.64 32.20 -3.22
CA PHE A 374 -5.43 32.21 -4.46
C PHE A 374 -6.94 32.18 -4.20
N PHE A 375 -7.39 31.34 -3.26
CA PHE A 375 -8.82 31.15 -3.00
C PHE A 375 -9.39 32.06 -1.93
N THR A 376 -8.57 32.87 -1.24
CA THR A 376 -9.06 33.81 -0.23
C THR A 376 -8.59 35.23 -0.52
N SER A 377 -9.46 36.23 -0.21
CA SER A 377 -9.07 37.62 -0.18
C SER A 377 -9.14 38.12 1.26
N GLN A 378 -8.07 38.77 1.73
CA GLN A 378 -8.20 39.61 2.92
C GLN A 378 -9.08 40.83 2.57
N ALA A 379 -10.07 41.11 3.40
CA ALA A 379 -10.80 42.37 3.25
C ALA A 379 -9.80 43.52 3.51
N THR A 380 -9.52 44.31 2.49
CA THR A 380 -8.77 45.55 2.62
C THR A 380 -9.60 46.48 3.47
N THR A 381 -9.41 46.47 4.77
CA THR A 381 -9.88 47.55 5.65
C THR A 381 -9.00 48.75 5.36
N SER A 382 -9.62 49.88 4.95
CA SER A 382 -8.91 51.14 4.81
C SER A 382 -8.17 51.48 6.11
N PRO A 383 -6.98 52.09 6.05
CA PRO A 383 -6.15 52.35 7.25
C PRO A 383 -6.86 53.13 8.38
N LEU A 384 -7.93 53.84 8.04
CA LEU A 384 -8.76 54.62 8.99
C LEU A 384 -9.78 53.76 9.77
N ALA A 385 -10.16 52.58 9.28
CA ALA A 385 -11.11 51.68 9.94
C ALA A 385 -10.42 50.60 10.80
N ALA A 386 -9.10 50.44 10.74
CA ALA A 386 -8.33 49.36 11.37
C ALA A 386 -8.22 49.48 12.90
N LYS A 387 -8.56 50.62 13.52
CA LYS A 387 -8.41 50.83 14.97
C LYS A 387 -9.50 50.17 15.83
N ASN A 388 -10.66 49.79 15.26
CA ASN A 388 -11.81 49.31 16.05
C ASN A 388 -12.55 48.11 15.44
N SER A 389 -12.05 47.47 14.39
CA SER A 389 -12.75 46.34 13.78
C SER A 389 -12.06 45.00 14.10
N SER A 390 -12.84 44.04 14.60
CA SER A 390 -12.46 42.62 14.70
C SER A 390 -11.94 42.15 13.34
N PRO A 391 -10.91 41.26 13.30
CA PRO A 391 -10.36 40.77 12.04
C PRO A 391 -11.49 40.14 11.20
N SER A 392 -11.77 40.78 10.05
CA SER A 392 -12.81 40.30 9.14
C SER A 392 -12.47 38.90 8.61
N LYS A 393 -13.45 38.02 8.63
CA LYS A 393 -13.28 36.67 8.07
C LYS A 393 -12.86 36.75 6.60
N PRO A 394 -11.86 35.96 6.14
CA PRO A 394 -11.45 35.97 4.74
C PRO A 394 -12.63 35.58 3.83
N ARG A 395 -12.82 36.35 2.74
CA ARG A 395 -13.85 36.03 1.75
C ARG A 395 -13.32 35.01 0.73
N LEU A 396 -14.14 34.04 0.36
CA LEU A 396 -13.81 33.06 -0.67
C LEU A 396 -13.77 33.72 -2.05
N ARG A 397 -12.64 33.58 -2.74
CA ARG A 397 -12.38 34.03 -4.11
C ARG A 397 -12.37 32.85 -5.05
N HIS A 398 -12.62 33.03 -6.33
CA HIS A 398 -12.57 31.97 -7.37
C HIS A 398 -13.41 30.74 -7.04
N ARG A 399 -14.61 30.90 -6.44
CA ARG A 399 -15.48 29.82 -5.98
C ARG A 399 -15.83 28.79 -7.05
N TYR A 400 -15.96 29.17 -8.30
CA TYR A 400 -16.27 28.28 -9.41
C TYR A 400 -15.07 27.37 -9.77
N VAL A 401 -13.85 27.93 -9.74
CA VAL A 401 -12.62 27.14 -9.93
C VAL A 401 -12.47 26.12 -8.80
N LEU A 402 -12.68 26.55 -7.54
CA LEU A 402 -12.66 25.66 -6.40
C LEU A 402 -13.70 24.54 -6.54
N GLY A 403 -14.95 24.90 -6.90
CA GLY A 403 -16.00 23.92 -7.14
C GLY A 403 -15.66 22.92 -8.25
N GLY A 404 -15.07 23.40 -9.35
CA GLY A 404 -14.59 22.55 -10.46
C GLY A 404 -13.47 21.61 -10.01
N CYS A 405 -12.46 22.09 -9.28
CA CYS A 405 -11.39 21.26 -8.73
C CYS A 405 -11.93 20.16 -7.79
N LEU A 406 -12.84 20.53 -6.88
CA LEU A 406 -13.46 19.57 -5.98
C LEU A 406 -14.31 18.54 -6.73
N ALA A 407 -15.08 18.96 -7.73
CA ALA A 407 -15.88 18.05 -8.58
C ALA A 407 -14.98 17.03 -9.30
N VAL A 408 -13.88 17.50 -9.91
CA VAL A 408 -12.90 16.59 -10.56
C VAL A 408 -12.32 15.60 -9.55
N ASN A 409 -11.91 16.05 -8.37
CA ASN A 409 -11.34 15.20 -7.35
C ASN A 409 -12.36 14.15 -6.84
N ILE A 410 -13.63 14.54 -6.64
CA ILE A 410 -14.69 13.65 -6.19
C ILE A 410 -15.03 12.60 -7.27
N ILE A 411 -15.14 13.02 -8.53
CA ILE A 411 -15.42 12.12 -9.65
C ILE A 411 -14.28 11.12 -9.82
N LEU A 412 -13.04 11.59 -9.82
CA LEU A 412 -11.86 10.73 -9.98
C LEU A 412 -11.71 9.78 -8.79
N GLY A 413 -11.76 10.28 -7.56
CA GLY A 413 -11.66 9.46 -6.35
C GLY A 413 -12.83 8.47 -6.24
N GLY A 414 -14.05 8.89 -6.59
CA GLY A 414 -15.23 8.04 -6.60
C GLY A 414 -15.12 6.92 -7.65
N TYR A 415 -14.70 7.23 -8.87
CA TYR A 415 -14.50 6.23 -9.91
C TYR A 415 -13.44 5.19 -9.51
N LEU A 416 -12.26 5.64 -9.08
CA LEU A 416 -11.16 4.74 -8.69
C LEU A 416 -11.53 3.86 -7.49
N SER A 417 -12.29 4.39 -6.53
CA SER A 417 -12.63 3.68 -5.30
C SER A 417 -13.81 2.71 -5.44
N SER A 418 -14.72 2.93 -6.41
CA SER A 418 -15.99 2.20 -6.48
C SER A 418 -16.16 1.37 -7.75
N PHE A 419 -15.46 1.70 -8.84
CA PHE A 419 -15.68 1.10 -10.14
C PHE A 419 -14.44 0.48 -10.76
N HIS A 420 -13.29 1.18 -10.74
CA HIS A 420 -12.06 0.72 -11.41
C HIS A 420 -11.49 -0.51 -10.72
N GLN A 421 -11.41 -1.64 -11.42
CA GLN A 421 -10.95 -2.93 -10.90
C GLN A 421 -11.75 -3.42 -9.65
N ARG A 422 -13.08 -3.29 -9.69
CA ARG A 422 -13.95 -3.77 -8.62
C ARG A 422 -14.16 -5.29 -8.68
N ALA A 423 -14.23 -5.87 -9.87
CA ALA A 423 -14.54 -7.28 -10.08
C ALA A 423 -13.63 -8.25 -9.28
N PRO A 424 -12.29 -8.04 -9.18
CA PRO A 424 -11.40 -8.89 -8.42
C PRO A 424 -11.74 -9.08 -6.93
N LEU A 425 -12.32 -8.07 -6.28
CA LEU A 425 -12.79 -8.20 -4.90
C LEU A 425 -14.19 -8.78 -4.82
N SER A 426 -15.04 -8.41 -5.77
CA SER A 426 -16.45 -8.83 -5.78
C SER A 426 -16.61 -10.32 -6.07
N VAL A 427 -15.75 -10.91 -6.92
CA VAL A 427 -15.77 -12.34 -7.23
C VAL A 427 -15.47 -13.20 -5.99
N LEU A 428 -14.54 -12.76 -5.14
CA LEU A 428 -14.23 -13.50 -3.90
C LEU A 428 -15.37 -13.44 -2.89
N HIS A 429 -16.07 -12.30 -2.86
CA HIS A 429 -17.30 -12.18 -2.05
C HIS A 429 -18.39 -13.12 -2.57
N PHE A 430 -18.59 -13.20 -3.89
CA PHE A 430 -19.52 -14.12 -4.52
C PHE A 430 -19.17 -15.58 -4.16
N LEU A 431 -17.92 -16.02 -4.42
CA LEU A 431 -17.50 -17.40 -4.15
C LEU A 431 -17.62 -17.77 -2.67
N ARG A 432 -17.35 -16.83 -1.76
CA ARG A 432 -17.51 -17.07 -0.32
C ARG A 432 -18.99 -17.28 0.02
N HIS A 433 -19.91 -16.47 -0.49
CA HIS A 433 -21.34 -16.63 -0.24
C HIS A 433 -21.89 -17.92 -0.86
N GLU A 434 -21.44 -18.31 -2.06
CA GLU A 434 -21.80 -19.61 -2.64
C GLU A 434 -21.34 -20.76 -1.74
N TYR A 435 -20.10 -20.69 -1.23
CA TYR A 435 -19.58 -21.69 -0.31
C TYR A 435 -20.37 -21.74 1.00
N GLU A 436 -20.71 -20.60 1.58
CA GLU A 436 -21.56 -20.48 2.77
C GLU A 436 -22.95 -21.11 2.55
N GLY A 437 -23.53 -20.92 1.38
CA GLY A 437 -24.84 -21.48 1.00
C GLY A 437 -24.82 -22.99 0.76
N ILE A 438 -23.75 -23.50 0.13
CA ILE A 438 -23.62 -24.92 -0.23
C ILE A 438 -23.15 -25.77 0.96
N HIS A 439 -22.28 -25.22 1.82
CA HIS A 439 -21.62 -25.96 2.92
C HIS A 439 -21.90 -25.32 4.31
N PRO A 440 -23.15 -25.06 4.72
CA PRO A 440 -23.46 -24.35 5.95
C PRO A 440 -22.93 -25.03 7.22
N ASP A 441 -22.87 -26.37 7.22
CA ASP A 441 -22.47 -27.17 8.38
C ASP A 441 -20.94 -27.30 8.52
N SER A 442 -20.16 -26.90 7.51
CA SER A 442 -18.70 -27.01 7.48
C SER A 442 -17.95 -25.68 7.56
N LEU A 443 -18.62 -24.62 7.99
CA LEU A 443 -18.05 -23.28 8.08
C LEU A 443 -17.11 -23.17 9.30
N VAL A 444 -15.85 -23.55 9.11
CA VAL A 444 -14.79 -23.41 10.12
C VAL A 444 -13.88 -22.25 9.74
N LEU A 445 -13.54 -21.42 10.73
CA LEU A 445 -12.61 -20.30 10.56
C LEU A 445 -11.24 -20.66 11.14
N GLY A 446 -10.21 -20.40 10.41
CA GLY A 446 -8.84 -20.28 10.91
C GLY A 446 -7.95 -21.51 10.89
N GLN A 447 -8.40 -22.72 11.11
CA GLN A 447 -7.56 -23.92 11.03
C GLN A 447 -8.21 -24.96 10.15
N ALA A 448 -7.43 -25.53 9.21
CA ALA A 448 -7.80 -26.80 8.60
C ALA A 448 -7.91 -27.85 9.72
N THR A 449 -8.96 -28.67 9.70
CA THR A 449 -9.05 -29.83 10.59
C THR A 449 -7.78 -30.65 10.45
N PRO A 450 -7.07 -31.01 11.55
CA PRO A 450 -5.92 -31.85 11.44
C PRO A 450 -6.37 -33.23 10.94
N SER A 451 -6.17 -33.50 9.67
CA SER A 451 -6.08 -34.86 9.19
C SER A 451 -4.81 -35.44 9.83
N SER A 452 -5.01 -36.47 10.66
CA SER A 452 -4.05 -37.20 11.47
C SER A 452 -2.66 -37.34 10.84
N GLU A 453 -1.66 -36.93 11.66
CA GLU A 453 -0.28 -37.42 11.64
C GLU A 453 0.49 -37.38 10.32
N HIS A 454 1.30 -36.32 10.13
CA HIS A 454 2.76 -36.44 9.97
C HIS A 454 3.37 -35.04 9.79
N THR A 455 3.83 -34.46 10.91
CA THR A 455 4.72 -33.31 10.93
C THR A 455 6.14 -33.77 10.55
N ALA A 456 6.61 -33.31 9.38
CA ALA A 456 8.04 -33.15 9.14
C ALA A 456 8.34 -31.69 8.81
N PRO A 457 9.36 -31.05 9.43
CA PRO A 457 9.75 -29.70 9.10
C PRO A 457 10.34 -29.68 7.68
N LEU A 458 9.81 -28.84 6.82
CA LEU A 458 10.35 -28.60 5.47
C LEU A 458 11.75 -27.99 5.57
N ALA A 459 12.77 -28.87 5.41
CA ALA A 459 14.11 -28.45 5.06
C ALA A 459 14.10 -27.88 3.61
N PRO A 460 14.95 -26.90 3.27
CA PRO A 460 15.02 -26.33 1.93
C PRO A 460 15.68 -27.36 0.99
N SER A 461 14.90 -28.21 0.35
CA SER A 461 15.36 -29.00 -0.79
C SER A 461 14.87 -28.30 -2.07
N GLY A 462 15.81 -27.87 -2.89
CA GLY A 462 15.53 -27.39 -4.24
C GLY A 462 14.79 -28.46 -5.05
N ASN A 463 13.89 -27.99 -5.90
CA ASN A 463 12.93 -28.70 -6.75
C ASN A 463 11.55 -28.98 -6.11
N GLY A 464 10.91 -27.94 -5.57
CA GLY A 464 9.48 -27.96 -5.29
C GLY A 464 8.67 -27.69 -6.55
N THR A 465 8.51 -28.69 -7.40
CA THR A 465 7.45 -28.71 -8.42
C THR A 465 6.09 -28.73 -7.70
N ALA A 466 5.10 -28.05 -8.28
CA ALA A 466 3.69 -27.93 -7.83
C ALA A 466 2.97 -29.30 -7.56
N ILE A 467 3.69 -30.40 -7.57
CA ILE A 467 3.22 -31.79 -7.52
C ILE A 467 2.87 -32.26 -6.09
N ASP A 468 3.40 -31.61 -5.02
CA ASP A 468 3.11 -32.09 -3.65
C ASP A 468 1.76 -31.65 -3.09
N ILE A 469 1.09 -30.67 -3.71
CA ILE A 469 -0.29 -30.30 -3.35
C ILE A 469 -1.30 -31.35 -3.83
N ASN A 470 -0.98 -32.11 -4.85
CA ASN A 470 -1.89 -33.07 -5.49
C ASN A 470 -2.09 -34.39 -4.71
N ARG A 471 -1.26 -34.72 -3.73
CA ARG A 471 -1.38 -36.01 -3.02
C ARG A 471 -2.45 -36.11 -1.94
N HIS A 472 -3.00 -34.94 -1.48
CA HIS A 472 -4.07 -34.91 -0.47
C HIS A 472 -5.44 -34.44 -1.01
N LEU A 473 -5.56 -34.20 -2.33
CA LEU A 473 -6.79 -33.72 -2.97
C LEU A 473 -7.70 -34.86 -3.48
N ASP A 474 -7.33 -36.11 -3.28
CA ASP A 474 -8.03 -37.25 -3.89
C ASP A 474 -9.49 -37.43 -3.46
N ASP A 475 -9.93 -36.76 -2.37
CA ASP A 475 -11.32 -36.81 -1.87
C ASP A 475 -11.96 -35.43 -1.63
N MET A 476 -11.31 -34.32 -2.03
CA MET A 476 -11.81 -32.96 -1.70
C MET A 476 -12.19 -32.17 -2.96
N GLU A 477 -13.38 -31.57 -2.93
CA GLU A 477 -13.90 -30.73 -4.01
C GLU A 477 -12.96 -29.51 -4.27
N LEU A 478 -12.49 -29.34 -5.50
CA LEU A 478 -11.89 -28.09 -5.95
C LEU A 478 -13.00 -27.09 -6.22
N PHE A 479 -13.25 -26.18 -5.27
CA PHE A 479 -14.37 -25.25 -5.34
C PHE A 479 -14.19 -24.19 -6.44
N ALA A 480 -12.98 -23.63 -6.60
CA ALA A 480 -12.73 -22.61 -7.61
C ALA A 480 -11.34 -22.72 -8.26
N LEU A 481 -11.29 -22.60 -9.58
CA LEU A 481 -10.07 -22.49 -10.38
C LEU A 481 -9.98 -21.12 -11.04
N PHE A 482 -8.92 -20.36 -10.71
CA PHE A 482 -8.68 -19.03 -11.28
C PHE A 482 -7.74 -19.11 -12.47
N LEU A 483 -8.28 -18.98 -13.67
CA LEU A 483 -7.56 -18.86 -14.94
C LEU A 483 -7.38 -17.37 -15.29
N THR A 484 -6.80 -16.61 -14.39
CA THR A 484 -6.57 -15.18 -14.52
C THR A 484 -5.08 -14.87 -14.60
N PRO A 485 -4.69 -13.70 -15.17
CA PRO A 485 -3.31 -13.24 -15.05
C PRO A 485 -2.88 -13.19 -13.58
N CYS A 486 -1.58 -13.32 -13.39
CA CYS A 486 -0.98 -13.44 -12.07
C CYS A 486 -1.50 -12.42 -11.05
N HIS A 487 -1.75 -12.90 -9.83
CA HIS A 487 -2.15 -12.09 -8.67
C HIS A 487 -3.30 -11.10 -8.98
N SER A 488 -4.27 -11.52 -9.82
CA SER A 488 -5.40 -10.66 -10.19
C SER A 488 -6.42 -10.47 -9.07
N THR A 489 -6.43 -11.34 -8.08
CA THR A 489 -7.36 -11.31 -6.93
C THR A 489 -6.61 -11.50 -5.62
N PRO A 490 -7.11 -10.99 -4.48
CA PRO A 490 -6.70 -11.47 -3.16
C PRO A 490 -6.88 -12.98 -3.02
N TRP A 491 -6.42 -13.56 -1.95
CA TRP A 491 -6.50 -14.99 -1.74
C TRP A 491 -7.17 -15.34 -0.40
N ARG A 492 -6.52 -16.10 0.47
CA ARG A 492 -7.10 -16.64 1.71
C ARG A 492 -7.64 -15.57 2.65
N SER A 493 -7.01 -14.41 2.72
CA SER A 493 -7.48 -13.27 3.51
C SER A 493 -8.90 -12.78 3.12
N HIS A 494 -9.42 -13.18 1.94
CA HIS A 494 -10.75 -12.84 1.43
C HIS A 494 -11.65 -14.05 1.20
N LEU A 495 -11.10 -15.23 0.81
CA LEU A 495 -11.83 -16.50 0.75
C LEU A 495 -12.19 -17.01 2.15
N VAL A 496 -11.35 -16.75 3.14
CA VAL A 496 -11.51 -16.98 4.59
C VAL A 496 -11.54 -18.45 5.00
N TYR A 497 -12.47 -19.24 4.47
CA TYR A 497 -12.69 -20.63 4.89
C TYR A 497 -11.62 -21.58 4.37
N PRO A 498 -10.93 -22.35 5.23
CA PRO A 498 -9.94 -23.35 4.79
C PRO A 498 -10.54 -24.41 3.86
N GLY A 499 -11.78 -24.84 4.11
CA GLY A 499 -12.49 -25.83 3.29
C GLY A 499 -12.92 -25.32 1.91
N LEU A 500 -12.89 -24.02 1.64
CA LEU A 500 -13.03 -23.47 0.31
C LEU A 500 -11.70 -23.66 -0.44
N HIS A 501 -11.54 -24.83 -1.09
CA HIS A 501 -10.33 -25.12 -1.85
C HIS A 501 -10.35 -24.38 -3.18
N ALA A 502 -9.28 -23.64 -3.43
CA ALA A 502 -9.13 -22.88 -4.67
C ALA A 502 -7.70 -23.05 -5.21
N ARG A 503 -7.57 -23.01 -6.54
CA ARG A 503 -6.31 -22.99 -7.27
C ARG A 503 -6.26 -21.77 -8.19
N ALA A 504 -5.09 -21.16 -8.32
CA ALA A 504 -4.84 -20.11 -9.30
C ALA A 504 -3.54 -20.39 -10.05
N LEU A 505 -3.42 -19.81 -11.24
CA LEU A 505 -2.18 -19.87 -12.01
C LEU A 505 -1.07 -19.14 -11.25
N THR A 506 0.08 -19.77 -11.16
CA THR A 506 1.27 -19.23 -10.49
C THR A 506 2.07 -18.32 -11.42
N CYS A 507 2.98 -17.52 -10.85
CA CYS A 507 3.84 -16.61 -11.60
C CYS A 507 5.14 -16.37 -10.84
N GLU A 508 5.91 -17.41 -10.71
CA GLU A 508 7.22 -17.32 -10.11
C GLU A 508 8.22 -16.75 -11.12
N PRO A 509 9.03 -15.75 -10.74
CA PRO A 509 10.07 -15.23 -11.62
C PRO A 509 11.19 -16.26 -11.82
N PRO A 510 11.95 -16.17 -12.91
CA PRO A 510 13.03 -17.11 -13.25
C PRO A 510 14.27 -16.92 -12.36
N ILE A 511 14.14 -17.18 -11.06
CA ILE A 511 15.18 -16.95 -10.05
C ILE A 511 16.39 -17.86 -10.24
N HIS A 512 16.15 -19.05 -10.80
CA HIS A 512 17.18 -20.07 -10.99
C HIS A 512 17.99 -19.88 -12.28
N THR A 513 17.64 -18.91 -13.11
CA THR A 513 18.35 -18.59 -14.35
C THR A 513 19.30 -17.41 -14.16
N GLU A 514 20.41 -17.38 -14.89
CA GLU A 514 21.35 -16.27 -14.81
C GLU A 514 20.85 -15.04 -15.59
N PRO A 515 21.06 -13.80 -15.06
CA PRO A 515 20.72 -12.57 -15.77
C PRO A 515 21.42 -12.46 -17.13
N GLY A 516 20.65 -12.08 -18.18
CA GLY A 516 21.17 -11.91 -19.54
C GLY A 516 21.34 -13.20 -20.34
N THR A 517 20.85 -14.34 -19.83
CA THR A 517 20.80 -15.60 -20.60
C THR A 517 19.52 -15.68 -21.42
N ARG A 518 19.59 -16.38 -22.56
CA ARG A 518 18.43 -16.65 -23.41
C ARG A 518 17.34 -17.42 -22.69
N GLU A 519 17.70 -18.33 -21.79
CA GLU A 519 16.78 -19.08 -20.95
C GLU A 519 15.92 -18.16 -20.08
N ARG A 520 16.52 -17.08 -19.54
CA ARG A 520 15.79 -16.09 -18.72
C ARG A 520 14.92 -15.16 -19.57
N GLU A 521 15.36 -14.80 -20.77
CA GLU A 521 14.62 -13.93 -21.68
C GLU A 521 13.38 -14.63 -22.29
N GLU A 522 13.48 -15.95 -22.53
CA GLU A 522 12.41 -16.78 -23.09
C GLU A 522 11.53 -17.43 -22.01
N TYR A 523 11.83 -17.20 -20.71
CA TYR A 523 11.05 -17.77 -19.61
C TYR A 523 9.61 -17.26 -19.60
N LEU A 524 8.67 -18.20 -19.51
CA LEU A 524 7.24 -17.94 -19.34
C LEU A 524 6.78 -18.60 -18.03
N ASP A 525 6.16 -17.83 -17.16
CA ASP A 525 5.50 -18.36 -15.97
C ASP A 525 4.25 -19.18 -16.34
N GLU A 526 3.59 -19.83 -15.35
CA GLU A 526 2.40 -20.64 -15.60
C GLU A 526 1.27 -19.83 -16.25
N ALA A 527 1.04 -18.60 -15.76
CA ALA A 527 0.04 -17.72 -16.32
C ALA A 527 0.39 -17.29 -17.76
N ASP A 528 1.65 -16.98 -18.02
CA ASP A 528 2.10 -16.59 -19.37
C ASP A 528 1.99 -17.75 -20.37
N ARG A 529 2.35 -18.99 -19.95
CA ARG A 529 2.16 -20.19 -20.78
C ARG A 529 0.69 -20.44 -21.11
N PHE A 530 -0.21 -20.28 -20.11
CA PHE A 530 -1.64 -20.40 -20.34
C PHE A 530 -2.13 -19.38 -21.39
N TYR A 531 -1.77 -18.11 -21.24
CA TYR A 531 -2.22 -17.07 -22.17
C TYR A 531 -1.53 -17.12 -23.54
N ALA A 532 -0.35 -17.74 -23.65
CA ALA A 532 0.33 -17.96 -24.93
C ALA A 532 -0.37 -19.01 -25.79
N ASP A 533 -0.77 -20.16 -25.24
CA ASP A 533 -1.52 -21.22 -25.91
C ASP A 533 -2.47 -21.92 -24.94
N LYS A 534 -3.70 -21.41 -24.85
CA LYS A 534 -4.71 -21.89 -23.92
C LYS A 534 -5.10 -23.35 -24.19
N ASP A 535 -5.31 -23.73 -25.46
CA ASP A 535 -5.71 -25.09 -25.85
C ASP A 535 -4.63 -26.12 -25.46
N ALA A 536 -3.36 -25.84 -25.77
CA ALA A 536 -2.25 -26.72 -25.41
C ALA A 536 -2.10 -26.82 -23.90
N PHE A 537 -2.10 -25.69 -23.17
CA PHE A 537 -1.96 -25.66 -21.73
C PHE A 537 -3.06 -26.47 -21.02
N LEU A 538 -4.32 -26.27 -21.40
CA LEU A 538 -5.46 -26.99 -20.81
C LEU A 538 -5.36 -28.49 -21.07
N ALA A 539 -4.86 -28.90 -22.25
CA ALA A 539 -4.76 -30.31 -22.63
C ALA A 539 -3.54 -31.02 -22.01
N THR A 540 -2.47 -30.32 -21.73
CA THR A 540 -1.19 -30.95 -21.28
C THR A 540 -0.88 -30.72 -19.82
N GLU A 541 -1.15 -29.53 -19.30
CA GLU A 541 -0.77 -29.15 -17.94
C GLU A 541 -1.98 -29.18 -16.96
N MET A 542 -3.18 -28.82 -17.41
CA MET A 542 -4.35 -28.71 -16.52
C MET A 542 -5.17 -30.01 -16.48
N TRP A 543 -5.56 -30.53 -17.64
CA TRP A 543 -6.40 -31.72 -17.76
C TRP A 543 -5.83 -32.70 -18.79
N PRO A 544 -4.67 -33.36 -18.51
CA PRO A 544 -4.13 -34.37 -19.39
C PRO A 544 -5.16 -35.52 -19.57
N GLN A 545 -5.09 -36.22 -20.71
CA GLN A 545 -6.06 -37.28 -21.08
C GLN A 545 -5.94 -38.55 -20.21
N ASP A 546 -5.64 -38.44 -18.95
CA ASP A 546 -5.58 -39.55 -18.00
C ASP A 546 -6.92 -39.75 -17.30
N LYS A 547 -7.19 -41.02 -16.85
CA LYS A 547 -8.48 -41.41 -16.24
C LYS A 547 -8.82 -40.63 -14.96
N ASP A 548 -7.83 -40.00 -14.33
CA ASP A 548 -7.98 -39.23 -13.10
C ASP A 548 -8.28 -37.73 -13.35
N ALA A 549 -8.32 -37.28 -14.60
CA ALA A 549 -8.56 -35.87 -14.94
C ALA A 549 -9.92 -35.34 -14.44
N ARG A 550 -10.94 -36.20 -14.30
CA ARG A 550 -12.25 -35.81 -13.74
C ARG A 550 -12.21 -35.40 -12.28
N ARG A 551 -11.28 -35.94 -11.50
CA ARG A 551 -11.11 -35.62 -10.07
C ARG A 551 -10.55 -34.22 -9.85
N LEU A 552 -9.95 -33.62 -10.87
CA LEU A 552 -9.34 -32.26 -10.82
C LEU A 552 -10.28 -31.18 -11.40
N LEU A 553 -11.52 -31.53 -11.77
CA LEU A 553 -12.46 -30.54 -12.28
C LEU A 553 -12.97 -29.67 -11.13
N PRO A 554 -12.92 -28.32 -11.29
CA PRO A 554 -13.44 -27.41 -10.29
C PRO A 554 -14.97 -27.31 -10.39
N ARG A 555 -15.65 -26.90 -9.30
CA ARG A 555 -17.04 -26.47 -9.39
C ARG A 555 -17.14 -25.20 -10.23
N TYR A 556 -16.31 -24.20 -9.93
CA TYR A 556 -16.31 -22.92 -10.61
C TYR A 556 -14.97 -22.63 -11.31
N ILE A 557 -15.04 -22.13 -12.53
CA ILE A 557 -13.90 -21.53 -13.23
C ILE A 557 -14.06 -20.01 -13.19
N VAL A 558 -13.00 -19.31 -12.83
CA VAL A 558 -12.94 -17.84 -12.77
C VAL A 558 -11.95 -17.31 -13.79
N GLY A 559 -12.38 -16.41 -14.66
CA GLY A 559 -11.50 -15.83 -15.68
C GLY A 559 -12.08 -14.58 -16.31
N PHE A 560 -11.26 -13.83 -17.03
CA PHE A 560 -11.77 -12.71 -17.83
C PHE A 560 -12.46 -13.23 -19.08
N GLU A 561 -13.51 -12.54 -19.55
CA GLU A 561 -14.35 -12.98 -20.67
C GLU A 561 -13.58 -13.34 -21.95
N GLY A 562 -12.37 -12.75 -22.14
CA GLY A 562 -11.51 -13.04 -23.30
C GLY A 562 -11.02 -14.49 -23.42
N ILE A 563 -11.20 -15.33 -22.38
CA ILE A 563 -10.84 -16.77 -22.46
C ILE A 563 -12.04 -17.68 -22.69
N GLU A 564 -13.29 -17.16 -22.69
CA GLU A 564 -14.48 -17.98 -22.71
C GLU A 564 -14.61 -18.86 -23.96
N GLU A 565 -14.35 -18.28 -25.13
CA GLU A 565 -14.43 -19.03 -26.40
C GLU A 565 -13.43 -20.20 -26.45
N ASP A 566 -12.22 -20.00 -25.90
CA ASP A 566 -11.19 -21.03 -25.84
C ASP A 566 -11.59 -22.14 -24.87
N LEU A 567 -12.15 -21.79 -23.69
CA LEU A 567 -12.66 -22.76 -22.73
C LEU A 567 -13.82 -23.59 -23.29
N ARG A 568 -14.81 -22.95 -23.90
CA ARG A 568 -15.95 -23.65 -24.54
C ARG A 568 -15.46 -24.59 -25.64
N ARG A 569 -14.61 -24.11 -26.52
CA ARG A 569 -14.01 -24.91 -27.61
C ARG A 569 -13.23 -26.12 -27.07
N PHE A 570 -12.49 -25.94 -25.97
CA PHE A 570 -11.75 -27.03 -25.34
C PHE A 570 -12.69 -28.12 -24.81
N PHE A 571 -13.69 -27.77 -24.02
CA PHE A 571 -14.62 -28.75 -23.43
C PHE A 571 -15.52 -29.41 -24.49
N ASP A 572 -15.97 -28.70 -25.51
CA ASP A 572 -16.72 -29.28 -26.64
C ASP A 572 -15.93 -30.32 -27.42
N ARG A 573 -14.64 -30.07 -27.66
CA ARG A 573 -13.73 -31.05 -28.30
C ARG A 573 -13.52 -32.30 -27.45
N GLN A 574 -13.46 -32.19 -26.14
CA GLN A 574 -13.32 -33.33 -25.24
C GLN A 574 -14.60 -34.18 -25.23
N GLN A 575 -15.79 -33.58 -25.31
CA GLN A 575 -17.04 -34.32 -25.41
C GLN A 575 -17.12 -35.15 -26.73
N GLY A 576 -16.68 -34.59 -27.87
CA GLY A 576 -16.66 -35.25 -29.17
C GLY A 576 -15.71 -36.44 -29.30
N ARG A 577 -14.74 -36.58 -28.40
CA ARG A 577 -13.74 -37.68 -28.42
C ARG A 577 -14.11 -38.90 -27.55
N GLY A 578 -15.30 -38.94 -26.97
CA GLY A 578 -15.76 -40.05 -26.12
C GLY A 578 -15.10 -40.13 -24.73
N ALA A 579 -14.15 -39.26 -24.43
CA ALA A 579 -13.56 -39.04 -23.12
C ALA A 579 -14.16 -37.81 -22.44
N GLY A 580 -15.47 -37.53 -22.70
CA GLY A 580 -16.13 -36.32 -22.27
C GLY A 580 -15.99 -36.09 -20.76
N LEU A 581 -15.39 -34.97 -20.37
CA LEU A 581 -15.29 -34.54 -18.98
C LEU A 581 -16.67 -34.20 -18.38
N GLY A 582 -17.73 -34.14 -19.21
CA GLY A 582 -19.11 -33.83 -18.79
C GLY A 582 -19.29 -32.37 -18.32
N VAL A 583 -18.41 -31.47 -18.76
CA VAL A 583 -18.44 -30.05 -18.37
C VAL A 583 -19.36 -29.28 -19.32
N GLU A 584 -20.32 -28.56 -18.77
CA GLU A 584 -21.17 -27.59 -19.47
C GLU A 584 -21.05 -26.23 -18.77
N LEU A 585 -20.38 -25.28 -19.42
CA LEU A 585 -20.07 -23.98 -18.81
C LEU A 585 -21.29 -23.06 -18.79
N HIS A 586 -21.79 -22.75 -17.59
CA HIS A 586 -22.84 -21.78 -17.35
C HIS A 586 -22.28 -20.54 -16.64
N ARG A 587 -22.51 -19.34 -17.20
CA ARG A 587 -22.15 -18.11 -16.48
C ARG A 587 -23.10 -17.94 -15.29
N VAL A 588 -22.55 -17.94 -14.07
CA VAL A 588 -23.31 -17.76 -12.81
C VAL A 588 -23.07 -16.40 -12.17
N TRP A 589 -21.97 -15.75 -12.51
CA TRP A 589 -21.65 -14.41 -12.06
C TRP A 589 -20.76 -13.68 -13.06
N GLU A 590 -20.94 -12.36 -13.15
CA GLU A 590 -20.07 -11.48 -13.93
C GLU A 590 -19.88 -10.14 -13.23
N GLY A 591 -18.71 -9.54 -13.40
CA GLY A 591 -18.37 -8.25 -12.83
C GLY A 591 -17.53 -7.40 -13.77
N TRP A 592 -17.93 -6.14 -13.94
CA TRP A 592 -17.19 -5.20 -14.77
C TRP A 592 -15.87 -4.76 -14.11
N ASN A 593 -14.76 -4.77 -14.89
CA ASN A 593 -13.41 -4.49 -14.39
C ASN A 593 -12.88 -3.08 -14.69
N GLY A 594 -13.73 -2.18 -15.15
CA GLY A 594 -13.36 -0.78 -15.44
C GLY A 594 -13.01 -0.51 -16.89
N PHE A 595 -12.86 0.78 -17.23
CA PHE A 595 -12.57 1.21 -18.62
C PHE A 595 -11.13 0.98 -19.04
N PHE A 596 -10.18 1.06 -18.10
CA PHE A 596 -8.75 1.03 -18.38
C PHE A 596 -8.09 -0.09 -17.58
N ASN A 597 -7.36 -0.96 -18.28
CA ASN A 597 -6.49 -1.96 -17.68
C ASN A 597 -5.17 -1.93 -18.44
N GLU A 598 -4.05 -1.90 -17.70
CA GLU A 598 -2.71 -1.94 -18.28
C GLU A 598 -2.47 -3.28 -18.98
N ASP A 599 -2.89 -4.36 -18.34
CA ASP A 599 -2.85 -5.71 -18.91
C ASP A 599 -4.09 -5.97 -19.75
N VAL A 600 -3.87 -6.17 -21.05
CA VAL A 600 -4.94 -6.47 -22.03
C VAL A 600 -5.75 -7.72 -21.64
N ARG A 601 -5.11 -8.69 -21.00
CA ARG A 601 -5.71 -9.95 -20.53
C ARG A 601 -6.78 -9.74 -19.44
N ARG A 602 -6.76 -8.59 -18.75
CA ARG A 602 -7.72 -8.20 -17.68
C ARG A 602 -8.86 -7.29 -18.17
N ARG A 603 -8.98 -7.08 -19.48
CA ARG A 603 -10.04 -6.23 -20.05
C ARG A 603 -11.40 -6.93 -20.02
N GLY A 604 -12.47 -6.13 -19.95
CA GLY A 604 -13.84 -6.58 -20.03
C GLY A 604 -14.41 -7.06 -18.70
N LEU A 605 -15.23 -8.11 -18.76
CA LEU A 605 -15.88 -8.69 -17.59
C LEU A 605 -14.98 -9.77 -16.96
N LEU A 606 -14.95 -9.82 -15.63
CA LEU A 606 -14.51 -11.00 -14.90
C LEU A 606 -15.74 -11.89 -14.72
N VAL A 607 -15.64 -13.15 -15.10
CA VAL A 607 -16.76 -14.10 -15.18
C VAL A 607 -16.47 -15.32 -14.31
N VAL A 608 -17.53 -15.87 -13.71
CA VAL A 608 -17.52 -17.17 -13.05
C VAL A 608 -18.42 -18.11 -13.85
N TRP A 609 -17.84 -19.22 -14.28
CA TRP A 609 -18.57 -20.31 -14.94
C TRP A 609 -18.72 -21.49 -13.98
N ASP A 610 -19.95 -21.94 -13.79
CA ASP A 610 -20.24 -23.25 -13.20
C ASP A 610 -19.93 -24.34 -14.24
N THR A 611 -19.23 -25.39 -13.84
CA THR A 611 -18.86 -26.51 -14.72
C THR A 611 -19.97 -27.54 -14.88
N GLY A 612 -21.04 -27.47 -14.08
CA GLY A 612 -22.13 -28.43 -14.06
C GLY A 612 -21.76 -29.80 -13.46
N VAL A 613 -20.49 -30.01 -13.08
CA VAL A 613 -20.00 -31.33 -12.59
C VAL A 613 -20.56 -31.67 -11.21
N PHE A 614 -20.82 -30.66 -10.39
CA PHE A 614 -21.30 -30.80 -9.00
C PHE A 614 -22.78 -30.38 -8.84
N SER A 615 -23.45 -30.01 -9.93
CA SER A 615 -24.86 -29.65 -9.94
C SER A 615 -25.68 -30.91 -10.12
N ALA A 616 -25.81 -31.74 -9.07
CA ALA A 616 -26.74 -32.89 -9.09
C ALA A 616 -27.46 -32.99 -7.73
#